data_7b58716970d60ccfc2d52698a24be99e
#
_entry.id   7b58716970d60ccfc2d52698a24be99e
#
_cell.length_a   1.000
_cell.length_b   1.000
_cell.length_c   1.000
_cell.angle_alpha   90.00
_cell.angle_beta   90.00
_cell.angle_gamma   90.00
#
_symmetry.space_group_name_H-M   'P 1'
#
loop_
_entity.id
_entity.type
_entity.pdbx_description
1 polymer ?
#
loop_
_entity_poly.entity_id
_entity_poly.type
_entity_poly.pdbx_seq_one_letter_code
_entity_poly.pdbx_strand_id
1 'polypeptide(L)'
;MKLDFNRLERSAAKLMDLGRYQDALKVYFFMADGDPSLDAGWLGMKIGECYEALGDLHAASYWHGRAVEENPGLRPKSEEARRRLASLSIEDVLIAE
;
A
#
# COMPACT_ATOMS: atom_id res chain seq x y z
N MET A 1 -18.07 20.40 2.32
CA MET A 1 -17.30 20.22 1.08
C MET A 1 -17.24 18.74 0.72
N LYS A 2 -17.66 18.41 -0.48
CA LYS A 2 -17.68 17.04 -0.93
C LYS A 2 -16.35 16.69 -1.57
N LEU A 3 -15.61 15.76 -0.96
CA LEU A 3 -14.32 15.32 -1.49
C LEU A 3 -14.55 14.26 -2.57
N ASP A 4 -13.99 14.50 -3.74
CA ASP A 4 -14.08 13.61 -4.87
C ASP A 4 -12.99 12.54 -4.77
N PHE A 5 -13.38 11.27 -4.79
CA PHE A 5 -12.43 10.16 -4.73
C PHE A 5 -11.40 10.21 -5.85
N ASN A 6 -11.81 10.60 -7.05
CA ASN A 6 -10.88 10.73 -8.17
C ASN A 6 -9.81 11.79 -7.90
N ARG A 7 -10.21 12.88 -7.26
CA ARG A 7 -9.28 13.94 -6.90
C ARG A 7 -8.30 13.47 -5.82
N LEU A 8 -8.82 12.76 -4.82
CA LEU A 8 -7.98 12.21 -3.76
C LEU A 8 -6.98 11.21 -4.31
N GLU A 9 -7.43 10.33 -5.20
CA GLU A 9 -6.58 9.35 -5.86
C GLU A 9 -5.45 10.01 -6.63
N ARG A 10 -5.76 11.04 -7.42
CA ARG A 10 -4.74 11.77 -8.17
C ARG A 10 -3.75 12.46 -7.25
N SER A 11 -4.24 13.03 -6.15
CA SER A 11 -3.38 13.68 -5.17
C SER A 11 -2.42 12.68 -4.52
N ALA A 12 -2.93 11.51 -4.14
CA ALA A 12 -2.11 10.48 -3.53
C ALA A 12 -1.05 9.96 -4.52
N ALA A 13 -1.45 9.73 -5.77
CA ALA A 13 -0.51 9.26 -6.79
C ALA A 13 0.60 10.28 -7.01
N LYS A 14 0.27 11.56 -7.04
CA LYS A 14 1.25 12.61 -7.19
C LYS A 14 2.22 12.65 -6.00
N LEU A 15 1.69 12.47 -4.80
CA LEU A 15 2.52 12.41 -3.60
C LEU A 15 3.49 11.24 -3.64
N MET A 16 3.04 10.09 -4.14
CA MET A 16 3.92 8.93 -4.34
C MET A 16 5.02 9.25 -5.34
N ASP A 17 4.68 9.88 -6.47
CA ASP A 17 5.65 10.27 -7.48
C ASP A 17 6.71 11.23 -6.93
N LEU A 18 6.32 12.07 -5.98
CA LEU A 18 7.22 13.00 -5.31
C LEU A 18 8.02 12.37 -4.17
N GLY A 19 7.82 11.09 -3.89
CA GLY A 19 8.47 10.40 -2.78
C GLY A 19 7.89 10.74 -1.42
N ARG A 20 6.74 11.39 -1.38
CA ARG A 20 6.07 11.79 -0.14
C ARG A 20 5.10 10.70 0.30
N TYR A 21 5.64 9.53 0.62
CA TYR A 21 4.84 8.33 0.89
C TYR A 21 4.00 8.43 2.14
N GLN A 22 4.49 9.10 3.20
CA GLN A 22 3.71 9.28 4.42
C GLN A 22 2.48 10.14 4.17
N ASP A 23 2.63 11.19 3.35
CA ASP A 23 1.49 12.04 2.98
C ASP A 23 0.51 11.29 2.11
N ALA A 24 1.02 10.48 1.17
CA ALA A 24 0.17 9.63 0.34
C ALA A 24 -0.63 8.65 1.20
N LEU A 25 0.00 8.06 2.22
CA LEU A 25 -0.69 7.18 3.16
C LEU A 25 -1.85 7.88 3.86
N LYS A 26 -1.67 9.11 4.27
CA LYS A 26 -2.75 9.88 4.90
C LYS A 26 -3.96 9.99 3.98
N VAL A 27 -3.72 10.24 2.70
CA VAL A 27 -4.80 10.34 1.71
C VAL A 27 -5.47 8.98 1.50
N TYR A 28 -4.67 7.93 1.31
CA TYR A 28 -5.21 6.59 1.08
C TYR A 28 -5.99 6.08 2.30
N PHE A 29 -5.50 6.32 3.52
CA PHE A 29 -6.24 5.93 4.73
C PHE A 29 -7.54 6.71 4.87
N PHE A 30 -7.54 7.98 4.52
CA PHE A 30 -8.76 8.77 4.52
C PHE A 30 -9.80 8.17 3.56
N MET A 31 -9.35 7.75 2.37
CA MET A 31 -10.22 7.10 1.39
C MET A 31 -10.73 5.76 1.91
N ALA A 32 -9.84 4.98 2.55
CA ALA A 32 -10.19 3.65 3.04
C ALA A 32 -11.13 3.68 4.24
N ASP A 33 -11.10 4.75 5.01
CA ASP A 33 -11.91 4.88 6.23
C ASP A 33 -13.40 4.77 5.94
N GLY A 34 -13.84 5.19 4.76
CA GLY A 34 -15.24 5.10 4.35
C GLY A 34 -15.55 3.90 3.48
N ASP A 35 -14.59 3.00 3.25
CA ASP A 35 -14.76 1.90 2.31
C ASP A 35 -14.18 0.59 2.85
N PRO A 36 -15.03 -0.25 3.49
CA PRO A 36 -14.57 -1.53 4.03
C PRO A 36 -13.98 -2.48 3.00
N SER A 37 -14.39 -2.37 1.74
CA SER A 37 -13.86 -3.21 0.67
C SER A 37 -12.49 -2.74 0.17
N LEU A 38 -12.03 -1.59 0.65
CA LEU A 38 -10.78 -0.97 0.21
C LEU A 38 -10.76 -0.75 -1.31
N ASP A 39 -11.90 -0.33 -1.86
CA ASP A 39 -12.09 -0.11 -3.30
C ASP A 39 -11.72 -1.39 -4.06
N ALA A 40 -12.38 -2.49 -3.69
CA ALA A 40 -12.14 -3.81 -4.25
C ALA A 40 -10.66 -4.23 -4.14
N GLY A 41 -10.03 -3.86 -3.03
CA GLY A 41 -8.65 -4.23 -2.75
C GLY A 41 -7.60 -3.27 -3.30
N TRP A 42 -7.99 -2.36 -4.19
CA TRP A 42 -7.04 -1.44 -4.82
C TRP A 42 -6.34 -0.53 -3.80
N LEU A 43 -7.09 0.01 -2.83
CA LEU A 43 -6.53 0.86 -1.79
C LEU A 43 -5.51 0.10 -0.94
N GLY A 44 -5.82 -1.16 -0.61
CA GLY A 44 -4.90 -2.00 0.15
C GLY A 44 -3.57 -2.19 -0.58
N MET A 45 -3.64 -2.39 -1.89
CA MET A 45 -2.44 -2.52 -2.71
C MET A 45 -1.61 -1.23 -2.70
N LYS A 46 -2.26 -0.07 -2.85
CA LYS A 46 -1.58 1.21 -2.84
C LYS A 46 -0.95 1.53 -1.48
N ILE A 47 -1.66 1.22 -0.42
CA ILE A 47 -1.14 1.37 0.94
C ILE A 47 0.09 0.48 1.13
N GLY A 48 0.01 -0.77 0.66
CA GLY A 48 1.15 -1.68 0.71
C GLY A 48 2.36 -1.15 -0.04
N GLU A 49 2.14 -0.56 -1.22
CA GLU A 49 3.22 0.04 -2.01
C GLU A 49 3.89 1.20 -1.26
N CYS A 50 3.11 2.01 -0.56
CA CYS A 50 3.66 3.11 0.24
C CYS A 50 4.54 2.59 1.37
N TYR A 51 4.07 1.58 2.09
CA TYR A 51 4.86 0.99 3.18
C TYR A 51 6.13 0.32 2.65
N GLU A 52 6.03 -0.33 1.50
CA GLU A 52 7.19 -0.93 0.85
C GLU A 52 8.24 0.14 0.56
N ALA A 53 7.83 1.28 0.01
CA ALA A 53 8.71 2.39 -0.28
C ALA A 53 9.32 3.01 0.99
N LEU A 54 8.58 3.01 2.08
CA LEU A 54 9.05 3.50 3.37
C LEU A 54 9.94 2.50 4.11
N GLY A 55 10.04 1.28 3.61
CA GLY A 55 10.85 0.25 4.24
C GLY A 55 10.14 -0.51 5.36
N ASP A 56 8.86 -0.25 5.59
CA ASP A 56 8.07 -1.00 6.57
C ASP A 56 7.50 -2.25 5.91
N LEU A 57 8.35 -3.27 5.81
CA LEU A 57 8.05 -4.47 5.03
C LEU A 57 6.96 -5.31 5.67
N HIS A 58 6.86 -5.28 6.98
CA HIS A 58 5.81 -6.00 7.69
C HIS A 58 4.42 -5.42 7.38
N ALA A 59 4.29 -4.10 7.47
CA ALA A 59 3.04 -3.43 7.13
C ALA A 59 2.70 -3.61 5.65
N ALA A 60 3.71 -3.54 4.77
CA ALA A 60 3.51 -3.73 3.35
C ALA A 60 2.94 -5.12 3.05
N SER A 61 3.49 -6.16 3.66
CA SER A 61 3.02 -7.53 3.48
C SER A 61 1.57 -7.69 3.95
N TYR A 62 1.25 -7.10 5.09
CA TYR A 62 -0.11 -7.13 5.63
C TYR A 62 -1.12 -6.52 4.65
N TRP A 63 -0.81 -5.33 4.13
CA TRP A 63 -1.74 -4.63 3.25
C TRP A 63 -1.86 -5.29 1.88
N HIS A 64 -0.77 -5.84 1.35
CA HIS A 64 -0.86 -6.62 0.11
C HIS A 64 -1.71 -7.87 0.32
N GLY A 65 -1.61 -8.50 1.49
CA GLY A 65 -2.46 -9.64 1.84
C GLY A 65 -3.93 -9.26 1.87
N ARG A 66 -4.26 -8.12 2.48
CA ARG A 66 -5.63 -7.63 2.52
C ARG A 66 -6.18 -7.30 1.14
N ALA A 67 -5.33 -6.75 0.27
CA ALA A 67 -5.73 -6.46 -1.10
C ALA A 67 -6.18 -7.73 -1.83
N VAL A 68 -5.44 -8.82 -1.65
CA VAL A 68 -5.77 -10.11 -2.26
C VAL A 68 -7.08 -10.68 -1.70
N GLU A 69 -7.31 -10.52 -0.39
CA GLU A 69 -8.55 -10.97 0.23
C GLU A 69 -9.78 -10.28 -0.36
N GLU A 70 -9.67 -8.97 -0.59
CA GLU A 70 -10.78 -8.20 -1.14
C GLU A 70 -10.92 -8.37 -2.65
N ASN A 71 -9.82 -8.64 -3.34
CA ASN A 71 -9.85 -8.82 -4.79
C ASN A 71 -8.79 -9.83 -5.23
N PRO A 72 -9.18 -11.10 -5.40
CA PRO A 72 -8.23 -12.12 -5.86
C PRO A 72 -7.61 -11.80 -7.22
N GLY A 73 -8.24 -10.91 -8.00
CA GLY A 73 -7.69 -10.46 -9.28
C GLY A 73 -6.39 -9.67 -9.12
N LEU A 74 -6.12 -9.14 -7.93
CA LEU A 74 -4.86 -8.45 -7.62
C LEU A 74 -3.76 -9.42 -7.19
N ARG A 75 -4.10 -10.69 -7.07
CA ARG A 75 -3.17 -11.70 -6.55
C ARG A 75 -1.80 -11.70 -7.25
N PRO A 76 -1.72 -11.65 -8.58
CA PRO A 76 -0.40 -11.69 -9.23
C PRO A 76 0.53 -10.57 -8.78
N LYS A 77 0.03 -9.33 -8.71
CA LYS A 77 0.84 -8.18 -8.29
C LYS A 77 1.19 -8.25 -6.80
N SER A 78 0.21 -8.59 -5.98
CA SER A 78 0.42 -8.67 -4.54
C SER A 78 1.32 -9.84 -4.16
N GLU A 79 1.21 -10.97 -4.85
CA GLU A 79 2.10 -12.10 -4.63
C GLU A 79 3.52 -11.77 -5.06
N GLU A 80 3.69 -11.05 -6.15
CA GLU A 80 5.00 -10.60 -6.58
C GLU A 80 5.64 -9.69 -5.52
N ALA A 81 4.87 -8.72 -5.00
CA ALA A 81 5.34 -7.83 -3.95
C ALA A 81 5.71 -8.62 -2.69
N ARG A 82 4.84 -9.54 -2.27
CA ARG A 82 5.10 -10.38 -1.09
C ARG A 82 6.33 -11.25 -1.30
N ARG A 83 6.54 -11.75 -2.50
CA ARG A 83 7.71 -12.56 -2.84
C ARG A 83 8.98 -11.73 -2.74
N ARG A 84 8.95 -10.48 -3.23
CA ARG A 84 10.09 -9.56 -3.07
C ARG A 84 10.42 -9.34 -1.60
N LEU A 85 9.39 -9.15 -0.78
CA LEU A 85 9.58 -8.95 0.66
C LEU A 85 10.11 -10.21 1.33
N ALA A 86 9.60 -11.37 0.94
CA ALA A 86 10.02 -12.64 1.51
C ALA A 86 11.43 -13.05 1.06
N SER A 87 11.90 -12.53 -0.07
CA SER A 87 13.25 -12.85 -0.55
C SER A 87 14.34 -12.14 0.24
N LEU A 88 13.97 -11.12 1.01
CA LEU A 88 14.91 -10.44 1.88
C LEU A 88 15.25 -11.35 3.07
N SER A 89 16.53 -11.54 3.32
CA SER A 89 16.93 -12.29 4.50
C SER A 89 16.64 -11.46 5.73
N ILE A 90 16.46 -12.13 6.86
CA ILE A 90 16.24 -11.41 8.12
C ILE A 90 17.44 -10.52 8.43
N GLU A 91 18.62 -10.91 8.00
CA GLU A 91 19.83 -10.14 8.20
C GLU A 91 19.82 -8.83 7.41
N ASP A 92 19.22 -8.85 6.21
CA ASP A 92 19.09 -7.64 5.38
C ASP A 92 18.12 -6.63 6.00
N VAL A 93 17.15 -7.13 6.74
CA VAL A 93 16.13 -6.30 7.37
C VAL A 93 16.59 -5.75 8.72
N LEU A 94 17.40 -6.51 9.42
CA LEU A 94 17.94 -6.08 10.70
C LEU A 94 19.04 -5.04 10.47
N ILE A 95 18.89 -3.91 11.16
CA ILE A 95 19.93 -2.90 11.12
C ILE A 95 21.15 -3.44 11.84
N ALA A 96 22.30 -3.32 11.21
CA ALA A 96 23.56 -3.72 11.85
C ALA A 96 23.74 -2.92 13.13
N GLU A 97 23.78 -3.62 14.22
CA GLU A 97 24.02 -3.02 15.53
C GLU A 97 25.50 -2.92 15.79
#